data_d274f531eda0d42afbf6b3a43d5f983e
#
_entry.id   d274f531eda0d42afbf6b3a43d5f983e
#
_cell.length_a   1.000
_cell.length_b   1.000
_cell.length_c   1.000
_cell.angle_alpha   90.00
_cell.angle_beta   90.00
_cell.angle_gamma   90.00
#
_symmetry.space_group_name_H-M   'P 1'
#
loop_
_entity.id
_entity.type
_entity.pdbx_description
1 polymer ?
#
loop_
_entity_poly.entity_id
_entity_poly.type
_entity_poly.pdbx_seq_one_letter_code
_entity_poly.pdbx_strand_id
1 'polypeptide(L)'
;MATFVGIGVAVLMLVDLWTVDKRYLNDSNFIRQKPTEVYKETVADQEIMKDKDLSYRVLNLNNPFLETTTSYYHHSVGGYYAAKLRRYQELIDHRLQGELNSVIGAFQKAQTAEDLMGAFAACPSLNMLNTRYIIYNPEQPPLRNPFAFGNAWFVDKVEVVENADAEIAALNTINPLTTAVVDKRFANEVKGFTPQLDSTATITLDSYRPNKLVYTTKTNSEQLAVFSEIYYQPGWEATIDGKPASHFRADWILRAMLVPAGEHQIVFEFRPQGYITA
;
A
#
# COMPACT_ATOMS: atom_id res chain seq x y z
N MET A 1 -46.64 -23.11 -30.39
CA MET A 1 -47.35 -21.87 -30.02
C MET A 1 -46.63 -21.12 -28.87
N ALA A 2 -46.30 -21.76 -27.76
CA ALA A 2 -45.59 -21.12 -26.63
C ALA A 2 -44.25 -20.46 -27.00
N THR A 3 -43.46 -21.07 -27.88
CA THR A 3 -42.16 -20.55 -28.34
C THR A 3 -42.31 -19.22 -29.11
N PHE A 4 -43.27 -19.11 -29.98
CA PHE A 4 -43.54 -17.89 -30.74
C PHE A 4 -44.06 -16.76 -29.85
N VAL A 5 -44.86 -17.06 -28.83
CA VAL A 5 -45.31 -16.11 -27.83
C VAL A 5 -44.09 -15.61 -27.00
N GLY A 6 -43.22 -16.55 -26.61
CA GLY A 6 -41.98 -16.21 -25.86
C GLY A 6 -41.05 -15.27 -26.66
N ILE A 7 -40.86 -15.57 -27.96
CA ILE A 7 -40.04 -14.69 -28.85
C ILE A 7 -40.72 -13.33 -29.00
N GLY A 8 -42.03 -13.25 -29.17
CA GLY A 8 -42.76 -12.00 -29.27
C GLY A 8 -42.62 -11.12 -28.02
N VAL A 9 -42.73 -11.72 -26.83
CA VAL A 9 -42.52 -11.02 -25.55
C VAL A 9 -41.08 -10.54 -25.40
N ALA A 10 -40.09 -11.37 -25.77
CA ALA A 10 -38.69 -10.98 -25.71
C ALA A 10 -38.37 -9.79 -26.63
N VAL A 11 -38.91 -9.75 -27.83
CA VAL A 11 -38.74 -8.62 -28.78
C VAL A 11 -39.39 -7.35 -28.22
N LEU A 12 -40.58 -7.43 -27.65
CA LEU A 12 -41.24 -6.30 -27.04
C LEU A 12 -40.42 -5.74 -25.83
N MET A 13 -39.91 -6.64 -24.99
CA MET A 13 -39.04 -6.25 -23.90
C MET A 13 -37.72 -5.54 -24.39
N LEU A 14 -37.12 -6.10 -25.43
CA LEU A 14 -35.93 -5.50 -26.01
C LEU A 14 -36.20 -4.09 -26.58
N VAL A 15 -37.32 -3.89 -27.25
CA VAL A 15 -37.69 -2.57 -27.80
C VAL A 15 -37.97 -1.59 -26.68
N ASP A 16 -38.65 -2.00 -25.61
CA ASP A 16 -38.97 -1.14 -24.47
C ASP A 16 -37.69 -0.75 -23.71
N LEU A 17 -36.86 -1.72 -23.34
CA LEU A 17 -35.61 -1.48 -22.65
C LEU A 17 -34.63 -0.65 -23.49
N TRP A 18 -34.52 -0.89 -24.78
CA TRP A 18 -33.66 -0.13 -25.68
C TRP A 18 -33.97 1.35 -25.71
N THR A 19 -35.27 1.69 -25.72
CA THR A 19 -35.69 3.09 -25.71
C THR A 19 -35.42 3.78 -24.39
N VAL A 20 -35.49 3.05 -23.28
CA VAL A 20 -35.14 3.55 -21.94
C VAL A 20 -33.62 3.69 -21.82
N ASP A 21 -32.86 2.67 -22.18
CA ASP A 21 -31.39 2.67 -22.06
C ASP A 21 -30.77 3.81 -22.88
N LYS A 22 -31.26 4.09 -24.08
CA LYS A 22 -30.76 5.22 -24.89
C LYS A 22 -30.96 6.59 -24.25
N ARG A 23 -31.83 6.76 -23.27
CA ARG A 23 -31.95 8.02 -22.52
C ARG A 23 -30.81 8.24 -21.55
N TYR A 24 -30.26 7.13 -21.02
CA TYR A 24 -29.18 7.16 -20.02
C TYR A 24 -27.81 6.92 -20.64
N LEU A 25 -27.72 6.10 -21.68
CA LEU A 25 -26.49 5.76 -22.36
C LEU A 25 -26.66 5.82 -23.87
N ASN A 26 -26.11 6.85 -24.50
CA ASN A 26 -26.14 7.06 -25.95
C ASN A 26 -24.75 7.50 -26.45
N ASP A 27 -24.59 7.67 -27.75
CA ASP A 27 -23.30 7.98 -28.37
C ASP A 27 -22.62 9.24 -27.83
N SER A 28 -23.39 10.19 -27.31
CA SER A 28 -22.83 11.41 -26.71
C SER A 28 -22.17 11.18 -25.35
N ASN A 29 -22.47 10.06 -24.69
CA ASN A 29 -21.86 9.68 -23.42
C ASN A 29 -20.49 9.00 -23.62
N PHE A 30 -20.13 8.59 -24.84
CA PHE A 30 -18.86 7.98 -25.16
C PHE A 30 -17.84 9.02 -25.64
N ILE A 31 -16.78 9.19 -24.88
CA ILE A 31 -15.68 10.08 -25.22
C ILE A 31 -14.63 9.27 -25.99
N ARG A 32 -14.26 9.68 -27.22
CA ARG A 32 -13.18 9.05 -28.01
C ARG A 32 -11.79 9.57 -27.59
N GLN A 33 -11.59 9.84 -26.32
CA GLN A 33 -10.29 10.29 -25.83
C GLN A 33 -9.47 9.11 -25.31
N LYS A 34 -8.18 9.14 -25.58
CA LYS A 34 -7.25 8.18 -24.98
C LYS A 34 -7.13 8.47 -23.47
N PRO A 35 -6.90 7.46 -22.61
CA PRO A 35 -6.67 7.69 -21.18
C PRO A 35 -5.59 8.74 -20.92
N THR A 36 -4.53 8.80 -21.72
CA THR A 36 -3.46 9.81 -21.65
C THR A 36 -3.90 11.24 -21.97
N GLU A 37 -5.05 11.42 -22.60
CA GLU A 37 -5.64 12.76 -22.85
C GLU A 37 -6.53 13.19 -21.67
N VAL A 38 -7.09 12.21 -20.96
CA VAL A 38 -7.90 12.44 -19.76
C VAL A 38 -7.01 12.66 -18.54
N TYR A 39 -5.98 11.81 -18.39
CA TYR A 39 -4.99 11.90 -17.31
C TYR A 39 -3.70 12.51 -17.87
N LYS A 40 -3.59 13.83 -17.79
CA LYS A 40 -2.36 14.54 -18.19
C LYS A 40 -1.38 14.52 -17.03
N GLU A 41 -0.10 14.25 -17.35
CA GLU A 41 0.99 14.39 -16.39
C GLU A 41 1.08 15.83 -15.89
N THR A 42 1.15 15.99 -14.59
CA THR A 42 1.39 17.27 -13.95
C THR A 42 2.89 17.51 -13.78
N VAL A 43 3.29 18.71 -13.37
CA VAL A 43 4.69 19.02 -13.04
C VAL A 43 5.17 18.10 -11.91
N ALA A 44 4.33 17.88 -10.90
CA ALA A 44 4.64 16.97 -9.81
C ALA A 44 4.89 15.53 -10.30
N ASP A 45 4.03 15.00 -11.17
CA ASP A 45 4.18 13.65 -11.71
C ASP A 45 5.49 13.48 -12.49
N GLN A 46 5.83 14.45 -13.32
CA GLN A 46 7.05 14.44 -14.13
C GLN A 46 8.31 14.44 -13.25
N GLU A 47 8.30 15.17 -12.13
CA GLU A 47 9.41 15.18 -11.18
C GLU A 47 9.52 13.85 -10.43
N ILE A 48 8.41 13.30 -9.97
CA ILE A 48 8.38 12.00 -9.27
C ILE A 48 8.89 10.87 -10.17
N MET A 49 8.48 10.84 -11.44
CA MET A 49 8.89 9.81 -12.42
C MET A 49 10.38 9.82 -12.76
N LYS A 50 11.13 10.86 -12.37
CA LYS A 50 12.60 10.86 -12.47
C LYS A 50 13.27 9.96 -11.44
N ASP A 51 12.61 9.69 -10.31
CA ASP A 51 13.09 8.72 -9.32
C ASP A 51 13.02 7.31 -9.90
N LYS A 52 14.16 6.61 -9.90
CA LYS A 52 14.30 5.25 -10.45
C LYS A 52 14.21 4.16 -9.38
N ASP A 53 13.91 4.54 -8.15
CA ASP A 53 13.65 3.56 -7.10
C ASP A 53 12.48 2.64 -7.49
N LEU A 54 12.58 1.37 -7.12
CA LEU A 54 11.68 0.33 -7.61
C LEU A 54 10.25 0.45 -7.06
N SER A 55 10.12 0.92 -5.82
CA SER A 55 8.81 1.06 -5.18
C SER A 55 8.83 2.11 -4.07
N TYR A 56 7.85 3.00 -4.10
CA TYR A 56 7.51 3.97 -3.06
C TYR A 56 6.06 4.42 -3.26
N ARG A 57 5.48 5.06 -2.25
CA ARG A 57 4.12 5.62 -2.37
C ARG A 57 4.14 7.14 -2.43
N VAL A 58 3.10 7.66 -3.06
CA VAL A 58 2.86 9.08 -3.24
C VAL A 58 1.56 9.45 -2.52
N LEU A 59 1.63 10.51 -1.71
CA LEU A 59 0.47 11.12 -1.06
C LEU A 59 0.09 12.39 -1.80
N ASN A 60 -1.11 12.47 -2.35
CA ASN A 60 -1.67 13.70 -2.88
C ASN A 60 -2.54 14.33 -1.79
N LEU A 61 -2.27 15.59 -1.40
CA LEU A 61 -3.03 16.25 -0.35
C LEU A 61 -4.44 16.64 -0.78
N ASN A 62 -4.72 16.66 -2.08
CA ASN A 62 -6.06 16.95 -2.60
C ASN A 62 -6.92 15.69 -2.61
N ASN A 63 -7.65 15.46 -1.53
CA ASN A 63 -8.62 14.35 -1.39
C ASN A 63 -8.02 12.95 -1.63
N PRO A 64 -6.93 12.57 -0.95
CA PRO A 64 -6.12 11.40 -1.27
C PRO A 64 -6.89 10.07 -1.25
N PHE A 65 -7.96 9.96 -0.45
CA PHE A 65 -8.68 8.70 -0.25
C PHE A 65 -9.87 8.51 -1.20
N LEU A 66 -10.20 9.51 -2.03
CA LEU A 66 -11.33 9.50 -2.96
C LEU A 66 -10.94 9.83 -4.42
N GLU A 67 -9.72 10.34 -4.68
CA GLU A 67 -9.26 10.63 -6.01
C GLU A 67 -8.60 9.41 -6.66
N THR A 68 -8.47 9.40 -7.99
CA THR A 68 -7.92 8.28 -8.77
C THR A 68 -6.73 8.67 -9.64
N THR A 69 -6.49 9.96 -9.83
CA THR A 69 -5.47 10.49 -10.74
C THR A 69 -4.06 10.11 -10.32
N THR A 70 -3.74 10.19 -9.03
CA THR A 70 -2.44 9.79 -8.49
C THR A 70 -2.14 8.32 -8.76
N SER A 71 -3.15 7.45 -8.65
CA SER A 71 -2.99 6.00 -8.89
C SER A 71 -2.75 5.66 -10.36
N TYR A 72 -2.96 6.58 -11.29
CA TYR A 72 -2.68 6.36 -12.70
C TYR A 72 -1.18 6.33 -12.98
N TYR A 73 -0.40 7.18 -12.33
CA TYR A 73 1.04 7.29 -12.53
C TYR A 73 1.89 6.70 -11.42
N HIS A 74 1.35 6.62 -10.19
CA HIS A 74 2.12 6.29 -8.98
C HIS A 74 1.41 5.27 -8.10
N HIS A 75 2.17 4.62 -7.22
CA HIS A 75 1.58 3.89 -6.11
C HIS A 75 1.03 4.89 -5.09
N SER A 76 -0.27 5.13 -5.11
CA SER A 76 -0.93 6.07 -4.19
C SER A 76 -1.05 5.48 -2.78
N VAL A 77 -0.89 6.34 -1.76
CA VAL A 77 -1.27 6.00 -0.37
C VAL A 77 -2.79 5.82 -0.25
N GLY A 78 -3.54 6.51 -1.10
CA GLY A 78 -5.00 6.55 -1.06
C GLY A 78 -5.65 5.89 -2.27
N GLY A 79 -6.49 6.67 -2.93
CA GLY A 79 -7.25 6.27 -4.11
C GLY A 79 -8.67 5.79 -3.79
N TYR A 80 -9.55 5.95 -4.76
CA TYR A 80 -10.90 5.41 -4.71
C TYR A 80 -10.91 3.97 -5.23
N TYR A 81 -11.31 3.02 -4.38
CA TYR A 81 -11.48 1.63 -4.77
C TYR A 81 -12.65 0.99 -4.01
N ALA A 82 -13.66 0.49 -4.73
CA ALA A 82 -14.86 -0.07 -4.12
C ALA A 82 -14.60 -1.35 -3.30
N ALA A 83 -13.58 -2.14 -3.67
CA ALA A 83 -13.17 -3.35 -2.97
C ALA A 83 -11.94 -3.14 -2.06
N LYS A 84 -11.81 -1.94 -1.47
CA LYS A 84 -10.72 -1.63 -0.55
C LYS A 84 -10.70 -2.62 0.63
N LEU A 85 -9.52 -3.09 1.00
CA LEU A 85 -9.36 -3.94 2.18
C LEU A 85 -9.87 -3.21 3.42
N ARG A 86 -10.72 -3.86 4.21
CA ARG A 86 -11.29 -3.27 5.42
C ARG A 86 -10.21 -2.76 6.38
N ARG A 87 -9.13 -3.52 6.60
CA ARG A 87 -8.01 -3.09 7.44
C ARG A 87 -7.31 -1.84 6.92
N TYR A 88 -7.26 -1.65 5.60
CA TYR A 88 -6.71 -0.42 5.04
C TYR A 88 -7.63 0.77 5.31
N GLN A 89 -8.95 0.58 5.19
CA GLN A 89 -9.91 1.62 5.56
C GLN A 89 -9.82 1.97 7.05
N GLU A 90 -9.71 0.96 7.92
CA GLU A 90 -9.53 1.18 9.36
C GLU A 90 -8.20 1.90 9.67
N LEU A 91 -7.12 1.63 8.94
CA LEU A 91 -5.88 2.41 9.05
C LEU A 91 -6.09 3.87 8.64
N ILE A 92 -6.86 4.12 7.57
CA ILE A 92 -7.22 5.49 7.16
C ILE A 92 -7.96 6.18 8.30
N ASP A 93 -9.01 5.55 8.82
CA ASP A 93 -9.92 6.14 9.81
C ASP A 93 -9.23 6.41 11.15
N HIS A 94 -8.38 5.51 11.60
CA HIS A 94 -7.74 5.59 12.92
C HIS A 94 -6.38 6.29 12.92
N ARG A 95 -5.68 6.35 11.76
CA ARG A 95 -4.30 6.84 11.70
C ARG A 95 -4.06 7.83 10.58
N LEU A 96 -4.22 7.42 9.31
CA LEU A 96 -3.77 8.21 8.17
C LEU A 96 -4.51 9.54 8.04
N GLN A 97 -5.82 9.58 8.38
CA GLN A 97 -6.59 10.82 8.35
C GLN A 97 -6.07 11.85 9.37
N GLY A 98 -5.70 11.39 10.57
CA GLY A 98 -5.09 12.26 11.60
C GLY A 98 -3.72 12.79 11.16
N GLU A 99 -2.86 11.92 10.63
CA GLU A 99 -1.54 12.29 10.10
C GLU A 99 -1.66 13.25 8.91
N LEU A 100 -2.58 12.99 7.97
CA LEU A 100 -2.89 13.88 6.86
C LEU A 100 -3.30 15.28 7.35
N ASN A 101 -4.21 15.36 8.32
CA ASN A 101 -4.66 16.63 8.88
C ASN A 101 -3.48 17.39 9.54
N SER A 102 -2.57 16.68 10.20
CA SER A 102 -1.36 17.25 10.79
C SER A 102 -0.43 17.82 9.72
N VAL A 103 -0.21 17.09 8.64
CA VAL A 103 0.58 17.56 7.49
C VAL A 103 -0.08 18.79 6.86
N ILE A 104 -1.38 18.77 6.57
CA ILE A 104 -2.10 19.93 6.01
C ILE A 104 -2.01 21.14 6.95
N GLY A 105 -2.19 20.91 8.26
CA GLY A 105 -2.09 21.97 9.25
C GLY A 105 -0.67 22.55 9.34
N ALA A 106 0.36 21.75 9.14
CA ALA A 106 1.75 22.22 9.05
C ALA A 106 1.96 23.07 7.79
N PHE A 107 1.45 22.67 6.64
CA PHE A 107 1.52 23.46 5.40
C PHE A 107 0.93 24.85 5.53
N GLN A 108 -0.19 24.98 6.27
CA GLN A 108 -0.85 26.28 6.48
C GLN A 108 -0.04 27.23 7.36
N LYS A 109 0.88 26.71 8.17
CA LYS A 109 1.68 27.47 9.16
C LYS A 109 3.14 27.59 8.78
N ALA A 110 3.65 26.68 7.94
CA ALA A 110 5.05 26.62 7.56
C ALA A 110 5.48 27.89 6.81
N GLN A 111 6.61 28.44 7.22
CA GLN A 111 7.30 29.51 6.54
C GLN A 111 8.53 28.99 5.79
N THR A 112 9.05 27.84 6.19
CA THR A 112 10.22 27.19 5.62
C THR A 112 9.97 25.69 5.35
N ALA A 113 10.83 25.07 4.55
CA ALA A 113 10.77 23.63 4.32
C ALA A 113 11.07 22.82 5.60
N GLU A 114 11.92 23.37 6.50
CA GLU A 114 12.25 22.75 7.79
C GLU A 114 11.03 22.61 8.70
N ASP A 115 10.09 23.57 8.67
CA ASP A 115 8.85 23.50 9.45
C ASP A 115 7.99 22.27 9.07
N LEU A 116 8.08 21.83 7.82
CA LEU A 116 7.37 20.65 7.33
C LEU A 116 8.06 19.34 7.72
N MET A 117 9.39 19.35 7.92
CA MET A 117 10.14 18.15 8.28
C MET A 117 9.68 17.56 9.60
N GLY A 118 9.40 18.39 10.61
CA GLY A 118 8.84 17.95 11.88
C GLY A 118 7.48 17.28 11.74
N ALA A 119 6.63 17.79 10.86
CA ALA A 119 5.32 17.18 10.59
C ALA A 119 5.47 15.79 9.93
N PHE A 120 6.38 15.61 8.97
CA PHE A 120 6.63 14.33 8.34
C PHE A 120 7.23 13.30 9.30
N ALA A 121 8.15 13.72 10.16
CA ALA A 121 8.72 12.87 11.21
C ALA A 121 7.64 12.35 12.17
N ALA A 122 6.61 13.15 12.44
CA ALA A 122 5.48 12.81 13.31
C ALA A 122 4.38 11.98 12.65
N CYS A 123 4.61 11.48 11.42
CA CYS A 123 3.64 10.67 10.66
C CYS A 123 4.11 9.22 10.48
N PRO A 124 4.23 8.41 11.56
CA PRO A 124 4.82 7.07 11.48
C PRO A 124 4.02 6.12 10.58
N SER A 125 2.70 6.28 10.45
CA SER A 125 1.89 5.42 9.59
C SER A 125 2.10 5.73 8.10
N LEU A 126 2.27 6.98 7.73
CA LEU A 126 2.69 7.37 6.38
C LEU A 126 4.11 6.90 6.08
N ASN A 127 5.01 7.00 7.06
CA ASN A 127 6.42 6.63 6.91
C ASN A 127 6.59 5.10 6.73
N MET A 128 5.87 4.29 7.50
CA MET A 128 5.89 2.82 7.36
C MET A 128 5.26 2.33 6.04
N LEU A 129 4.37 3.13 5.44
CA LEU A 129 3.85 2.87 4.10
C LEU A 129 4.82 3.30 2.99
N ASN A 130 6.05 3.71 3.31
CA ASN A 130 7.03 4.24 2.37
C ASN A 130 6.49 5.41 1.54
N THR A 131 5.81 6.34 2.20
CA THR A 131 5.30 7.57 1.57
C THR A 131 6.45 8.54 1.33
N ARG A 132 7.02 8.49 0.13
CA ARG A 132 8.24 9.23 -0.21
C ARG A 132 7.96 10.62 -0.76
N TYR A 133 6.89 10.78 -1.51
CA TYR A 133 6.54 12.05 -2.14
C TYR A 133 5.17 12.53 -1.72
N ILE A 134 5.05 13.84 -1.54
CA ILE A 134 3.81 14.52 -1.23
C ILE A 134 3.52 15.56 -2.32
N ILE A 135 2.41 15.37 -3.03
CA ILE A 135 1.87 16.34 -3.98
C ILE A 135 0.96 17.29 -3.21
N TYR A 136 1.40 18.50 -3.02
CA TYR A 136 0.61 19.59 -2.39
C TYR A 136 -0.01 20.53 -3.42
N ASN A 137 0.60 20.64 -4.59
CA ASN A 137 0.14 21.38 -5.76
C ASN A 137 0.62 20.64 -7.02
N PRO A 138 -0.28 20.21 -7.93
CA PRO A 138 0.12 19.50 -9.15
C PRO A 138 1.06 20.29 -10.06
N GLU A 139 0.96 21.64 -10.06
CA GLU A 139 1.76 22.53 -10.91
C GLU A 139 3.11 22.92 -10.29
N GLN A 140 3.49 22.28 -9.18
CA GLN A 140 4.75 22.51 -8.47
C GLN A 140 5.50 21.20 -8.24
N PRO A 141 6.83 21.23 -8.10
CA PRO A 141 7.57 20.04 -7.70
C PRO A 141 7.04 19.45 -6.38
N PRO A 142 6.97 18.11 -6.26
CA PRO A 142 6.51 17.48 -5.03
C PRO A 142 7.50 17.69 -3.89
N LEU A 143 7.01 17.58 -2.67
CA LEU A 143 7.90 17.51 -1.51
C LEU A 143 8.39 16.07 -1.31
N ARG A 144 9.65 15.93 -0.99
CA ARG A 144 10.25 14.65 -0.60
C ARG A 144 10.16 14.47 0.90
N ASN A 145 9.62 13.35 1.35
CA ASN A 145 9.63 12.94 2.75
C ASN A 145 10.90 12.11 3.06
N PRO A 146 11.85 12.65 3.81
CA PRO A 146 13.09 11.93 4.15
C PRO A 146 12.89 10.89 5.26
N PHE A 147 11.71 10.84 5.91
CA PHE A 147 11.39 9.94 7.01
C PHE A 147 10.67 8.67 6.55
N ALA A 148 10.40 8.49 5.25
CA ALA A 148 9.87 7.24 4.73
C ALA A 148 10.85 6.09 5.04
N PHE A 149 10.33 4.96 5.58
CA PHE A 149 11.19 3.85 6.07
C PHE A 149 11.80 3.00 4.94
N GLY A 150 11.42 3.25 3.69
CA GLY A 150 11.87 2.46 2.56
C GLY A 150 10.98 1.23 2.32
N ASN A 151 11.51 0.29 1.53
CA ASN A 151 10.75 -0.88 1.10
C ASN A 151 10.67 -1.97 2.16
N ALA A 152 11.69 -2.05 3.03
CA ALA A 152 11.75 -2.97 4.16
C ALA A 152 12.79 -2.49 5.17
N TRP A 153 12.64 -2.91 6.43
CA TRP A 153 13.60 -2.63 7.52
C TRP A 153 13.55 -3.74 8.56
N PHE A 154 14.58 -3.79 9.42
CA PHE A 154 14.61 -4.65 10.59
C PHE A 154 14.19 -3.89 11.84
N VAL A 155 13.57 -4.58 12.78
CA VAL A 155 13.08 -4.00 14.03
C VAL A 155 13.84 -4.56 15.24
N ASP A 156 14.03 -3.72 16.25
CA ASP A 156 14.76 -4.04 17.48
C ASP A 156 13.87 -4.62 18.57
N LYS A 157 12.54 -4.53 18.40
CA LYS A 157 11.54 -4.96 19.38
C LYS A 157 10.33 -5.58 18.71
N VAL A 158 9.72 -6.54 19.44
CA VAL A 158 8.45 -7.13 19.05
C VAL A 158 7.49 -7.03 20.23
N GLU A 159 6.30 -6.50 19.98
CA GLU A 159 5.23 -6.41 20.95
C GLU A 159 4.06 -7.28 20.49
N VAL A 160 3.77 -8.35 21.22
CA VAL A 160 2.62 -9.21 20.96
C VAL A 160 1.42 -8.69 21.73
N VAL A 161 0.33 -8.41 21.04
CA VAL A 161 -0.90 -7.84 21.61
C VAL A 161 -2.07 -8.82 21.49
N GLU A 162 -3.02 -8.70 22.41
CA GLU A 162 -4.08 -9.70 22.62
C GLU A 162 -5.12 -9.76 21.48
N ASN A 163 -5.33 -8.66 20.75
CA ASN A 163 -6.37 -8.59 19.73
C ASN A 163 -6.13 -7.42 18.74
N ALA A 164 -6.99 -7.33 17.75
CA ALA A 164 -6.92 -6.32 16.69
C ALA A 164 -7.07 -4.88 17.21
N ASP A 165 -7.91 -4.65 18.22
CA ASP A 165 -8.11 -3.31 18.77
C ASP A 165 -6.84 -2.83 19.48
N ALA A 166 -6.17 -3.75 20.22
CA ALA A 166 -4.88 -3.46 20.83
C ALA A 166 -3.77 -3.26 19.77
N GLU A 167 -3.81 -4.01 18.65
CA GLU A 167 -2.84 -3.87 17.54
C GLU A 167 -2.89 -2.47 16.92
N ILE A 168 -4.08 -1.99 16.56
CA ILE A 168 -4.22 -0.66 15.95
C ILE A 168 -3.98 0.46 16.97
N ALA A 169 -4.38 0.26 18.23
CA ALA A 169 -4.14 1.23 19.29
C ALA A 169 -2.64 1.40 19.61
N ALA A 170 -1.86 0.32 19.57
CA ALA A 170 -0.43 0.34 19.83
C ALA A 170 0.33 1.25 18.83
N LEU A 171 -0.14 1.37 17.59
CA LEU A 171 0.43 2.29 16.59
C LEU A 171 0.41 3.78 17.01
N ASN A 172 -0.35 4.13 18.07
CA ASN A 172 -0.33 5.50 18.61
C ASN A 172 0.89 5.78 19.52
N THR A 173 1.52 4.73 20.02
CA THR A 173 2.54 4.86 21.09
C THR A 173 3.90 4.30 20.71
N ILE A 174 3.95 3.39 19.74
CA ILE A 174 5.20 2.83 19.24
C ILE A 174 5.83 3.66 18.12
N ASN A 175 7.11 3.42 17.88
CA ASN A 175 7.79 3.79 16.64
C ASN A 175 7.91 2.53 15.75
N PRO A 176 7.15 2.41 14.66
CA PRO A 176 7.19 1.22 13.80
C PRO A 176 8.54 0.99 13.10
N LEU A 177 9.43 1.99 13.10
CA LEU A 177 10.79 1.82 12.60
C LEU A 177 11.62 0.89 13.49
N THR A 178 11.32 0.85 14.78
CA THR A 178 12.11 0.08 15.77
C THR A 178 11.32 -1.03 16.45
N THR A 179 10.00 -0.97 16.40
CA THR A 179 9.12 -1.89 17.14
C THR A 179 8.01 -2.41 16.24
N ALA A 180 7.94 -3.71 16.02
CA ALA A 180 6.81 -4.34 15.34
C ALA A 180 5.74 -4.76 16.36
N VAL A 181 4.48 -4.44 16.06
CA VAL A 181 3.32 -4.94 16.81
C VAL A 181 2.72 -6.13 16.09
N VAL A 182 2.55 -7.23 16.81
CA VAL A 182 2.06 -8.50 16.28
C VAL A 182 0.81 -8.93 17.04
N ASP A 183 -0.28 -9.16 16.32
CA ASP A 183 -1.50 -9.72 16.89
C ASP A 183 -1.24 -11.16 17.38
N LYS A 184 -1.80 -11.53 18.52
CA LYS A 184 -1.72 -12.87 19.16
C LYS A 184 -1.94 -14.03 18.19
N ARG A 185 -2.72 -13.84 17.13
CA ARG A 185 -2.93 -14.86 16.09
C ARG A 185 -1.65 -15.27 15.40
N PHE A 186 -0.65 -14.40 15.37
CA PHE A 186 0.65 -14.63 14.77
C PHE A 186 1.77 -14.79 15.81
N ALA A 187 1.43 -14.90 17.10
CA ALA A 187 2.43 -15.04 18.17
C ALA A 187 3.36 -16.23 17.99
N ASN A 188 2.88 -17.31 17.35
CA ASN A 188 3.70 -18.48 17.06
C ASN A 188 4.82 -18.20 16.04
N GLU A 189 4.63 -17.23 15.16
CA GLU A 189 5.62 -16.84 14.13
C GLU A 189 6.85 -16.15 14.74
N VAL A 190 6.70 -15.56 15.91
CA VAL A 190 7.76 -14.87 16.66
C VAL A 190 8.13 -15.56 17.96
N LYS A 191 7.61 -16.76 18.20
CA LYS A 191 7.85 -17.50 19.44
C LYS A 191 9.31 -17.91 19.56
N GLY A 192 9.96 -17.49 20.64
CA GLY A 192 11.38 -17.78 20.89
C GLY A 192 12.34 -16.84 20.19
N PHE A 193 11.84 -15.99 19.30
CA PHE A 193 12.67 -14.93 18.71
C PHE A 193 13.00 -13.88 19.76
N THR A 194 14.26 -13.52 19.84
CA THR A 194 14.74 -12.42 20.68
C THR A 194 15.49 -11.45 19.78
N PRO A 195 14.92 -10.26 19.54
CA PRO A 195 15.58 -9.27 18.69
C PRO A 195 16.99 -8.93 19.20
N GLN A 196 17.93 -8.86 18.29
CA GLN A 196 19.30 -8.42 18.57
C GLN A 196 19.61 -7.27 17.64
N LEU A 197 20.06 -6.17 18.21
CA LEU A 197 20.47 -5.00 17.41
C LEU A 197 21.67 -5.39 16.54
N ASP A 198 21.48 -5.36 15.23
CA ASP A 198 22.54 -5.52 14.23
C ASP A 198 22.59 -4.28 13.33
N SER A 199 23.47 -3.34 13.70
CA SER A 199 23.64 -2.07 12.95
C SER A 199 24.21 -2.28 11.55
N THR A 200 24.66 -3.47 11.21
CA THR A 200 25.20 -3.84 9.89
C THR A 200 24.19 -4.57 9.03
N ALA A 201 23.04 -4.95 9.61
CA ALA A 201 21.98 -5.63 8.88
C ALA A 201 21.45 -4.76 7.75
N THR A 202 21.31 -5.37 6.58
CA THR A 202 20.76 -4.71 5.39
C THR A 202 19.67 -5.55 4.76
N ILE A 203 18.66 -4.86 4.23
CA ILE A 203 17.63 -5.45 3.40
C ILE A 203 17.34 -4.50 2.22
N THR A 204 17.38 -5.03 1.01
CA THR A 204 17.25 -4.26 -0.22
C THR A 204 16.24 -4.91 -1.14
N LEU A 205 15.37 -4.13 -1.74
CA LEU A 205 14.47 -4.57 -2.80
C LEU A 205 15.23 -4.57 -4.13
N ASP A 206 15.44 -5.75 -4.71
CA ASP A 206 16.20 -5.93 -5.96
C ASP A 206 15.29 -5.91 -7.19
N SER A 207 14.04 -6.36 -7.04
CA SER A 207 13.08 -6.41 -8.12
C SER A 207 11.66 -6.26 -7.61
N TYR A 208 10.89 -5.41 -8.29
CA TYR A 208 9.47 -5.17 -8.03
C TYR A 208 8.65 -5.49 -9.28
N ARG A 209 7.71 -6.43 -9.14
CA ARG A 209 6.63 -6.68 -10.11
C ARG A 209 5.33 -6.82 -9.34
N PRO A 210 4.17 -6.54 -9.94
CA PRO A 210 2.88 -6.62 -9.24
C PRO A 210 2.60 -7.98 -8.57
N ASN A 211 3.18 -9.06 -9.09
CA ASN A 211 3.01 -10.43 -8.60
C ASN A 211 4.30 -11.06 -8.06
N LYS A 212 5.42 -10.33 -8.03
CA LYS A 212 6.69 -10.88 -7.55
C LYS A 212 7.62 -9.80 -7.01
N LEU A 213 8.07 -9.99 -5.78
CA LEU A 213 9.03 -9.12 -5.10
C LEU A 213 10.26 -9.94 -4.74
N VAL A 214 11.45 -9.39 -4.96
CA VAL A 214 12.71 -10.02 -4.63
C VAL A 214 13.51 -9.08 -3.76
N TYR A 215 13.97 -9.58 -2.61
CA TYR A 215 14.82 -8.84 -1.69
C TYR A 215 16.10 -9.63 -1.42
N THR A 216 17.20 -8.92 -1.21
CA THR A 216 18.44 -9.45 -0.66
C THR A 216 18.65 -8.94 0.75
N THR A 217 19.05 -9.82 1.64
CA THR A 217 19.35 -9.49 3.04
C THR A 217 20.77 -9.91 3.40
N LYS A 218 21.34 -9.20 4.38
CA LYS A 218 22.60 -9.55 5.01
C LYS A 218 22.50 -9.21 6.48
N THR A 219 22.66 -10.21 7.35
CA THR A 219 22.51 -10.07 8.80
C THR A 219 23.50 -10.95 9.54
N ASN A 220 23.94 -10.54 10.74
CA ASN A 220 24.85 -11.35 11.59
C ASN A 220 24.08 -12.25 12.57
N SER A 221 22.79 -11.97 12.78
CA SER A 221 21.89 -12.74 13.65
C SER A 221 20.52 -12.83 13.01
N GLU A 222 19.66 -13.71 13.51
CA GLU A 222 18.26 -13.75 13.09
C GLU A 222 17.59 -12.41 13.37
N GLN A 223 16.87 -11.86 12.38
CA GLN A 223 16.23 -10.56 12.43
C GLN A 223 14.74 -10.67 12.06
N LEU A 224 13.92 -9.76 12.59
CA LEU A 224 12.55 -9.58 12.12
C LEU A 224 12.52 -8.44 11.09
N ALA A 225 12.23 -8.80 9.85
CA ALA A 225 12.00 -7.85 8.77
C ALA A 225 10.54 -7.45 8.69
N VAL A 226 10.28 -6.14 8.55
CA VAL A 226 8.98 -5.56 8.20
C VAL A 226 9.11 -4.98 6.80
N PHE A 227 8.10 -5.22 5.96
CA PHE A 227 8.05 -4.77 4.57
C PHE A 227 6.94 -3.76 4.38
N SER A 228 7.18 -2.68 3.67
CA SER A 228 6.14 -1.68 3.30
C SER A 228 5.08 -2.23 2.35
N GLU A 229 4.83 -3.54 2.40
CA GLU A 229 3.86 -4.24 1.58
C GLU A 229 2.64 -4.62 2.41
N ILE A 230 1.46 -4.39 1.83
CA ILE A 230 0.20 -4.74 2.50
C ILE A 230 0.10 -6.26 2.62
N TYR A 231 -0.13 -6.74 3.84
CA TYR A 231 -0.35 -8.16 4.09
C TYR A 231 -1.70 -8.59 3.52
N TYR A 232 -1.64 -9.53 2.61
CA TYR A 232 -2.79 -10.22 2.05
C TYR A 232 -2.45 -11.70 1.94
N GLN A 233 -3.03 -12.53 2.82
CA GLN A 233 -2.68 -13.95 2.93
C GLN A 233 -3.04 -14.77 1.69
N PRO A 234 -4.24 -14.64 1.08
CA PRO A 234 -4.61 -15.47 -0.05
C PRO A 234 -3.72 -15.25 -1.26
N GLY A 235 -3.02 -16.30 -1.69
CA GLY A 235 -2.24 -16.34 -2.92
C GLY A 235 -0.81 -15.80 -2.85
N TRP A 236 -0.39 -15.13 -1.78
CA TRP A 236 1.01 -14.78 -1.59
C TRP A 236 1.79 -15.89 -0.90
N GLU A 237 2.82 -16.35 -1.54
CA GLU A 237 3.79 -17.34 -1.03
C GLU A 237 5.15 -16.65 -0.84
N ALA A 238 5.91 -17.11 0.15
CA ALA A 238 7.25 -16.60 0.40
C ALA A 238 8.28 -17.73 0.40
N THR A 239 9.48 -17.41 -0.05
CA THR A 239 10.64 -18.31 0.05
C THR A 239 11.87 -17.53 0.52
N ILE A 240 12.74 -18.23 1.24
CA ILE A 240 14.12 -17.80 1.53
C ILE A 240 15.04 -18.81 0.85
N ASP A 241 15.88 -18.35 -0.07
CA ASP A 241 16.79 -19.17 -0.88
C ASP A 241 16.08 -20.32 -1.60
N GLY A 242 14.87 -20.02 -2.10
CA GLY A 242 14.02 -20.99 -2.80
C GLY A 242 13.31 -22.01 -1.90
N LYS A 243 13.48 -21.96 -0.57
CA LYS A 243 12.77 -22.81 0.39
C LYS A 243 11.55 -22.08 0.91
N PRO A 244 10.38 -22.74 1.03
CA PRO A 244 9.19 -22.12 1.60
C PRO A 244 9.47 -21.52 2.98
N ALA A 245 9.00 -20.30 3.19
CA ALA A 245 9.15 -19.56 4.44
C ALA A 245 7.83 -18.91 4.85
N SER A 246 7.58 -18.84 6.16
CA SER A 246 6.39 -18.20 6.70
C SER A 246 6.52 -16.68 6.64
N HIS A 247 5.42 -16.02 6.34
CA HIS A 247 5.29 -14.58 6.51
C HIS A 247 3.94 -14.26 7.16
N PHE A 248 3.90 -13.21 7.92
CA PHE A 248 2.74 -12.86 8.73
C PHE A 248 2.48 -11.36 8.74
N ARG A 249 1.44 -10.94 9.44
CA ARG A 249 1.08 -9.53 9.55
C ARG A 249 1.66 -8.92 10.82
N ALA A 250 2.27 -7.74 10.67
CA ALA A 250 2.67 -6.85 11.74
C ALA A 250 2.14 -5.43 11.48
N ASP A 251 2.19 -4.58 12.49
CA ASP A 251 1.86 -3.16 12.41
C ASP A 251 0.52 -2.89 11.73
N TRP A 252 -0.48 -3.69 12.14
CA TRP A 252 -1.85 -3.66 11.64
C TRP A 252 -2.03 -4.16 10.22
N ILE A 253 -1.14 -3.84 9.29
CA ILE A 253 -1.38 -4.04 7.85
C ILE A 253 -0.16 -4.52 7.08
N LEU A 254 1.04 -4.43 7.65
CA LEU A 254 2.28 -4.71 6.93
C LEU A 254 2.64 -6.20 6.97
N ARG A 255 3.44 -6.60 6.01
CA ARG A 255 4.01 -7.94 5.91
C ARG A 255 5.28 -8.01 6.77
N ALA A 256 5.47 -9.10 7.48
CA ALA A 256 6.66 -9.35 8.29
C ALA A 256 7.14 -10.80 8.13
N MET A 257 8.42 -11.04 8.41
CA MET A 257 9.07 -12.34 8.28
C MET A 257 10.32 -12.40 9.18
N LEU A 258 10.56 -13.54 9.82
CA LEU A 258 11.87 -13.83 10.42
C LEU A 258 12.87 -14.18 9.32
N VAL A 259 14.04 -13.55 9.39
CA VAL A 259 15.15 -13.74 8.42
C VAL A 259 16.32 -14.32 9.17
N PRO A 260 16.86 -15.50 8.78
CA PRO A 260 18.03 -16.11 9.41
C PRO A 260 19.28 -15.23 9.31
N ALA A 261 20.28 -15.53 10.14
CA ALA A 261 21.61 -14.95 9.99
C ALA A 261 22.27 -15.40 8.69
N GLY A 262 22.94 -14.48 8.00
CA GLY A 262 23.61 -14.73 6.73
C GLY A 262 23.19 -13.77 5.62
N GLU A 263 23.59 -14.13 4.40
CA GLU A 263 23.13 -13.47 3.18
C GLU A 263 22.04 -14.35 2.55
N HIS A 264 20.85 -13.78 2.35
CA HIS A 264 19.70 -14.54 1.86
C HIS A 264 18.94 -13.77 0.78
N GLN A 265 18.32 -14.51 -0.12
CA GLN A 265 17.34 -13.97 -1.06
C GLN A 265 15.93 -14.33 -0.60
N ILE A 266 15.09 -13.31 -0.40
CA ILE A 266 13.68 -13.46 -0.08
C ILE A 266 12.87 -13.21 -1.35
N VAL A 267 11.96 -14.11 -1.67
CA VAL A 267 11.04 -13.95 -2.80
C VAL A 267 9.61 -14.06 -2.29
N PHE A 268 8.80 -13.04 -2.56
CA PHE A 268 7.35 -13.12 -2.44
C PHE A 268 6.75 -13.28 -3.84
N GLU A 269 5.87 -14.25 -4.02
CA GLU A 269 5.21 -14.49 -5.31
C GLU A 269 3.71 -14.68 -5.11
N PHE A 270 2.91 -14.01 -5.95
CA PHE A 270 1.45 -14.11 -5.92
C PHE A 270 0.98 -15.23 -6.86
N ARG A 271 0.46 -16.32 -6.29
CA ARG A 271 -0.02 -17.52 -6.98
C ARG A 271 -1.41 -17.93 -6.47
N PRO A 272 -2.45 -17.17 -6.77
CA PRO A 272 -3.81 -17.50 -6.32
C PRO A 272 -4.29 -18.81 -6.97
N GLN A 273 -4.75 -19.76 -6.15
CA GLN A 273 -5.16 -21.11 -6.60
C GLN A 273 -6.26 -21.08 -7.66
N GLY A 274 -7.18 -20.14 -7.61
CA GLY A 274 -8.27 -20.02 -8.58
C GLY A 274 -7.85 -19.56 -9.97
N TYR A 275 -6.67 -18.98 -10.13
CA TYR A 275 -6.18 -18.47 -11.42
C TYR A 275 -5.46 -19.54 -12.27
N ILE A 276 -5.02 -20.62 -11.66
CA ILE A 276 -4.28 -21.70 -12.34
C ILE A 276 -5.23 -22.74 -12.95
N THR A 277 -6.50 -22.76 -12.50
CA THR A 277 -7.51 -23.75 -12.91
C THR A 277 -8.57 -23.19 -13.88
N ALA A 278 -8.48 -21.94 -14.28
CA ALA A 278 -9.30 -21.29 -15.28
C ALA A 278 -8.55 -21.18 -16.61
#